data_7b4cad778dd00dce82ee6ce8da3cc57c
#
_entry.id   7b4cad778dd00dce82ee6ce8da3cc57c
#
_cell.length_a   1.000
_cell.length_b   1.000
_cell.length_c   1.000
_cell.angle_alpha   90.00
_cell.angle_beta   90.00
_cell.angle_gamma   90.00
#
_symmetry.space_group_name_H-M   'P 1'
#
loop_
_entity.id
_entity.type
_entity.pdbx_description
1 polymer ?
#
loop_
_entity_poly.entity_id
_entity_poly.type
_entity_poly.pdbx_seq_one_letter_code
_entity_poly.pdbx_strand_id
1 'polypeptide(L)'
;MKIKRLLLLFALPLVVASCTSYKNVPYLQNPEAVNDSRETLPLYDAKIMPKDLLSITVNTTDPKSATPFNLTVQTPINAALTNISTTTQPTMQQYLVNNKGEIDFPVIGRLAVGGLTKNEAEELIRERLKPYLKESPIVTVRMANYKISVLGEVARPGSFTIGNEKVNVLEALAMAGDMTIYGVRDNVKLIREDVNGKREIVTLDLNNAGIVTSPYYYLKQNDIIYVTPNKTKAKNSDIGNSTTLWVSSLSILVSIAGLLVNILK
;
A
#
# COMPACT_ATOMS: atom_id res chain seq x y z
N MET A 1 -42.54 -46.46 3.68
CA MET A 1 -41.75 -46.01 4.87
C MET A 1 -40.25 -46.23 4.76
N LYS A 2 -39.75 -47.26 4.11
CA LYS A 2 -38.28 -47.59 4.03
C LYS A 2 -37.48 -46.61 3.17
N ILE A 3 -38.01 -46.12 2.03
CA ILE A 3 -37.32 -45.21 1.10
C ILE A 3 -37.10 -43.81 1.73
N LYS A 4 -38.04 -43.28 2.50
CA LYS A 4 -37.91 -42.01 3.21
C LYS A 4 -36.78 -42.05 4.26
N ARG A 5 -36.61 -43.15 4.98
CA ARG A 5 -35.51 -43.35 5.95
C ARG A 5 -34.16 -43.49 5.26
N LEU A 6 -34.12 -44.14 4.09
CA LEU A 6 -32.89 -44.29 3.30
C LEU A 6 -32.40 -42.92 2.74
N LEU A 7 -33.32 -42.09 2.24
CA LEU A 7 -33.00 -40.72 1.78
C LEU A 7 -32.52 -39.80 2.91
N LEU A 8 -33.09 -39.93 4.12
CA LEU A 8 -32.66 -39.16 5.28
C LEU A 8 -31.25 -39.57 5.76
N LEU A 9 -30.95 -40.87 5.71
CA LEU A 9 -29.61 -41.40 6.04
C LEU A 9 -28.53 -40.99 5.04
N PHE A 10 -28.88 -40.73 3.76
CA PHE A 10 -27.94 -40.27 2.76
C PHE A 10 -27.74 -38.73 2.75
N ALA A 11 -28.74 -37.97 3.23
CA ALA A 11 -28.67 -36.51 3.33
C ALA A 11 -27.87 -36.05 4.57
N LEU A 12 -27.83 -36.84 5.65
CA LEU A 12 -27.19 -36.52 6.91
C LEU A 12 -25.67 -36.27 6.79
N PRO A 13 -24.85 -37.10 6.08
CA PRO A 13 -23.42 -36.89 5.95
C PRO A 13 -23.06 -35.70 5.06
N LEU A 14 -23.94 -35.23 4.17
CA LEU A 14 -23.70 -34.06 3.32
C LEU A 14 -23.73 -32.74 4.11
N VAL A 15 -24.43 -32.67 5.23
CA VAL A 15 -24.53 -31.45 6.05
C VAL A 15 -23.33 -31.27 6.98
N VAL A 16 -22.62 -32.35 7.33
CA VAL A 16 -21.52 -32.32 8.30
C VAL A 16 -20.18 -31.97 7.66
N ALA A 17 -20.04 -32.00 6.33
CA ALA A 17 -18.79 -31.76 5.60
C ALA A 17 -18.45 -30.26 5.36
N SER A 18 -19.23 -29.32 5.90
CA SER A 18 -19.11 -27.87 5.61
C SER A 18 -18.30 -27.08 6.64
N CYS A 19 -17.43 -27.71 7.44
CA CYS A 19 -16.53 -26.97 8.33
C CYS A 19 -15.28 -26.51 7.57
N THR A 20 -15.33 -25.36 6.93
CA THR A 20 -14.13 -24.65 6.48
C THR A 20 -13.41 -24.06 7.68
N SER A 21 -12.12 -24.39 7.82
CA SER A 21 -11.28 -23.91 8.91
C SER A 21 -11.10 -22.39 8.83
N TYR A 22 -11.48 -21.65 9.87
CA TYR A 22 -11.23 -20.19 10.01
C TYR A 22 -9.77 -19.85 10.29
N LYS A 23 -8.89 -20.86 10.42
CA LYS A 23 -7.48 -20.71 10.83
C LYS A 23 -6.65 -19.75 9.97
N ASN A 24 -7.05 -19.49 8.74
CA ASN A 24 -6.31 -18.62 7.81
C ASN A 24 -6.85 -17.17 7.77
N VAL A 25 -7.74 -16.80 8.70
CA VAL A 25 -8.32 -15.45 8.75
C VAL A 25 -7.58 -14.52 9.71
N PRO A 26 -7.17 -14.95 10.92
CA PRO A 26 -6.48 -14.06 11.85
C PRO A 26 -5.07 -13.71 11.39
N TYR A 27 -4.67 -12.45 11.62
CA TYR A 27 -3.30 -11.97 11.45
C TYR A 27 -2.40 -12.42 12.61
N LEU A 28 -1.07 -12.38 12.38
CA LEU A 28 -0.01 -12.45 13.39
C LEU A 28 -0.14 -13.64 14.35
N GLN A 29 -0.40 -14.81 13.81
CA GLN A 29 -0.42 -16.04 14.60
C GLN A 29 1.00 -16.40 15.04
N ASN A 30 1.13 -17.10 16.17
CA ASN A 30 2.42 -17.49 16.79
C ASN A 30 3.32 -16.29 17.18
N PRO A 31 2.84 -15.35 18.00
CA PRO A 31 3.59 -14.15 18.39
C PRO A 31 4.80 -14.47 19.27
N GLU A 32 4.84 -15.67 19.93
CA GLU A 32 5.93 -16.11 20.76
C GLU A 32 7.26 -16.15 20.00
N ALA A 33 7.23 -16.57 18.73
CA ALA A 33 8.43 -16.65 17.89
C ALA A 33 9.09 -15.28 17.67
N VAL A 34 8.31 -14.20 17.74
CA VAL A 34 8.80 -12.82 17.60
C VAL A 34 9.28 -12.27 18.93
N ASN A 35 8.51 -12.51 20.01
CA ASN A 35 8.81 -12.00 21.35
C ASN A 35 10.07 -12.63 21.94
N ASP A 36 10.38 -13.88 21.58
CA ASP A 36 11.58 -14.58 22.00
C ASP A 36 12.82 -14.15 21.18
N SER A 37 12.64 -13.54 20.03
CA SER A 37 13.75 -12.99 19.25
C SER A 37 14.26 -11.72 19.93
N ARG A 38 15.51 -11.77 20.46
CA ARG A 38 16.21 -10.61 21.06
C ARG A 38 16.84 -9.69 19.99
N GLU A 39 16.51 -9.88 18.73
CA GLU A 39 17.03 -9.04 17.65
C GLU A 39 16.44 -7.64 17.72
N THR A 40 17.27 -6.67 18.05
CA THR A 40 16.94 -5.25 17.87
C THR A 40 17.09 -4.94 16.39
N LEU A 41 15.97 -4.84 15.68
CA LEU A 41 15.99 -4.34 14.29
C LEU A 41 16.41 -2.86 14.27
N PRO A 42 17.27 -2.45 13.32
CA PRO A 42 17.59 -1.05 13.15
C PRO A 42 16.33 -0.25 12.85
N LEU A 43 16.28 0.99 13.33
CA LEU A 43 15.19 1.90 13.02
C LEU A 43 15.09 2.08 11.49
N TYR A 44 13.89 1.96 10.97
CA TYR A 44 13.65 2.17 9.54
C TYR A 44 13.74 3.65 9.19
N ASP A 45 14.60 3.97 8.24
CA ASP A 45 14.67 5.27 7.57
C ASP A 45 14.47 5.09 6.06
N ALA A 46 13.53 5.86 5.51
CA ALA A 46 13.30 5.87 4.07
C ALA A 46 14.51 6.45 3.33
N LYS A 47 14.88 5.83 2.21
CA LYS A 47 15.93 6.30 1.32
C LYS A 47 15.33 7.03 0.12
N ILE A 48 15.98 8.13 -0.24
CA ILE A 48 15.61 8.92 -1.43
C ILE A 48 15.85 8.09 -2.68
N MET A 49 14.85 8.04 -3.55
CA MET A 49 14.85 7.27 -4.79
C MET A 49 14.81 8.19 -6.01
N PRO A 50 15.28 7.74 -7.19
CA PRO A 50 15.00 8.44 -8.44
C PRO A 50 13.50 8.68 -8.62
N LYS A 51 13.13 9.87 -9.12
CA LYS A 51 11.74 10.35 -9.26
C LYS A 51 11.05 10.77 -7.96
N ASP A 52 11.74 10.74 -6.83
CA ASP A 52 11.22 11.40 -5.64
C ASP A 52 11.18 12.91 -5.82
N LEU A 53 10.17 13.50 -5.20
CA LEU A 53 9.98 14.94 -5.17
C LEU A 53 10.31 15.44 -3.77
N LEU A 54 11.40 16.20 -3.65
CA LEU A 54 11.88 16.70 -2.37
C LEU A 54 11.45 18.14 -2.14
N SER A 55 10.96 18.42 -0.94
CA SER A 55 10.84 19.78 -0.40
C SER A 55 12.02 20.04 0.53
N ILE A 56 12.82 21.04 0.21
CA ILE A 56 14.03 21.37 0.96
C ILE A 56 13.90 22.80 1.47
N THR A 57 14.09 22.97 2.77
CA THR A 57 14.03 24.29 3.42
C THR A 57 15.33 24.56 4.16
N VAL A 58 15.89 25.73 3.95
CA VAL A 58 17.10 26.22 4.62
C VAL A 58 16.71 27.35 5.55
N ASN A 59 16.98 27.22 6.84
CA ASN A 59 16.72 28.23 7.85
C ASN A 59 18.01 28.70 8.49
N THR A 60 18.13 29.99 8.68
CA THR A 60 19.28 30.66 9.33
C THR A 60 18.75 31.67 10.33
N THR A 61 19.58 32.14 11.27
CA THR A 61 19.21 33.18 12.25
C THR A 61 18.84 34.49 11.55
N ASP A 62 19.53 34.83 10.43
CA ASP A 62 19.11 35.91 9.53
C ASP A 62 18.36 35.36 8.32
N PRO A 63 17.01 35.46 8.26
CA PRO A 63 16.20 34.92 7.16
C PRO A 63 16.59 35.43 5.76
N LYS A 64 17.17 36.62 5.65
CA LYS A 64 17.59 37.18 4.38
C LYS A 64 18.75 36.39 3.76
N SER A 65 19.63 35.85 4.59
CA SER A 65 20.75 35.02 4.16
C SER A 65 20.29 33.68 3.57
N ALA A 66 19.12 33.16 3.97
CA ALA A 66 18.55 31.92 3.47
C ALA A 66 17.73 32.09 2.18
N THR A 67 17.32 33.32 1.84
CA THR A 67 16.44 33.61 0.68
C THR A 67 16.96 33.01 -0.65
N PRO A 68 18.25 33.06 -1.01
CA PRO A 68 18.73 32.50 -2.27
C PRO A 68 18.59 30.98 -2.40
N PHE A 69 18.43 30.26 -1.28
CA PHE A 69 18.32 28.80 -1.21
C PHE A 69 16.86 28.31 -1.14
N ASN A 70 15.93 29.22 -0.80
CA ASN A 70 14.50 28.95 -0.62
C ASN A 70 13.69 29.54 -1.77
N LEU A 71 13.81 28.95 -2.97
CA LEU A 71 13.06 29.42 -4.12
C LEU A 71 11.57 29.15 -3.95
N THR A 72 10.76 30.10 -4.38
CA THR A 72 9.31 29.99 -4.40
C THR A 72 8.77 30.02 -5.84
N VAL A 73 7.75 29.25 -6.12
CA VAL A 73 7.03 29.23 -7.41
C VAL A 73 5.69 29.85 -7.19
N GLN A 74 5.31 30.78 -8.06
CA GLN A 74 3.94 31.28 -8.09
C GLN A 74 3.07 30.25 -8.79
N THR A 75 2.00 29.82 -8.13
CA THR A 75 1.02 28.93 -8.75
C THR A 75 0.28 29.72 -9.85
N PRO A 76 0.29 29.26 -11.11
CA PRO A 76 -0.45 29.97 -12.17
C PRO A 76 -1.93 30.01 -11.83
N ILE A 77 -2.54 31.19 -11.90
CA ILE A 77 -3.98 31.38 -11.72
C ILE A 77 -4.68 30.64 -12.85
N ASN A 78 -5.45 29.62 -12.51
CA ASN A 78 -6.29 28.94 -13.49
C ASN A 78 -7.48 29.83 -13.83
N ALA A 79 -7.41 30.56 -14.95
CA ALA A 79 -8.42 31.54 -15.40
C ALA A 79 -9.82 30.94 -15.69
N ALA A 80 -9.97 29.60 -15.56
CA ALA A 80 -11.22 28.87 -15.76
C ALA A 80 -12.13 28.80 -14.53
N LEU A 81 -11.66 29.25 -13.35
CA LEU A 81 -12.48 29.26 -12.14
C LEU A 81 -13.05 30.65 -11.90
N THR A 82 -14.37 30.80 -12.03
CA THR A 82 -15.15 32.04 -11.87
C THR A 82 -15.13 32.66 -10.46
N ASN A 83 -14.45 32.04 -9.48
CA ASN A 83 -14.21 32.60 -8.17
C ASN A 83 -12.73 32.92 -8.01
N ILE A 84 -12.33 34.12 -8.39
CA ILE A 84 -10.99 34.65 -8.25
C ILE A 84 -10.75 34.98 -6.78
N SER A 85 -10.22 34.02 -6.00
CA SER A 85 -9.53 34.36 -4.76
C SER A 85 -8.12 34.80 -5.14
N THR A 86 -7.86 36.10 -5.05
CA THR A 86 -6.60 36.75 -5.50
C THR A 86 -5.42 36.54 -4.55
N THR A 87 -5.45 35.56 -3.67
CA THR A 87 -4.33 35.25 -2.75
C THR A 87 -3.56 34.06 -3.30
N THR A 88 -2.68 34.29 -4.28
CA THR A 88 -1.63 33.34 -4.62
C THR A 88 -0.60 33.30 -3.51
N GLN A 89 -0.67 32.31 -2.63
CA GLN A 89 0.42 32.07 -1.69
C GLN A 89 1.57 31.41 -2.47
N PRO A 90 2.78 32.01 -2.46
CA PRO A 90 3.94 31.38 -3.07
C PRO A 90 4.22 30.05 -2.40
N THR A 91 4.32 28.98 -3.18
CA THR A 91 4.71 27.66 -2.67
C THR A 91 6.20 27.46 -2.83
N MET A 92 6.82 26.78 -1.88
CA MET A 92 8.23 26.40 -1.96
C MET A 92 8.47 25.53 -3.20
N GLN A 93 9.57 25.81 -3.90
CA GLN A 93 10.01 24.99 -5.03
C GLN A 93 10.33 23.58 -4.53
N GLN A 94 9.87 22.57 -5.27
CA GLN A 94 10.21 21.19 -5.04
C GLN A 94 11.29 20.73 -6.04
N TYR A 95 12.12 19.79 -5.63
CA TYR A 95 13.25 19.28 -6.40
C TYR A 95 13.00 17.84 -6.80
N LEU A 96 12.89 17.59 -8.11
CA LEU A 96 12.74 16.24 -8.65
C LEU A 96 14.12 15.55 -8.71
N VAL A 97 14.23 14.40 -8.05
CA VAL A 97 15.42 13.55 -8.14
C VAL A 97 15.47 12.91 -9.53
N ASN A 98 16.54 13.17 -10.27
CA ASN A 98 16.73 12.64 -11.62
C ASN A 98 17.06 11.13 -11.61
N ASN A 99 17.18 10.51 -12.79
CA ASN A 99 17.49 9.08 -12.91
C ASN A 99 18.87 8.67 -12.37
N LYS A 100 19.78 9.65 -12.17
CA LYS A 100 21.09 9.42 -11.57
C LYS A 100 21.10 9.61 -10.06
N GLY A 101 19.94 9.90 -9.44
CA GLY A 101 19.83 10.19 -8.02
C GLY A 101 20.29 11.62 -7.65
N GLU A 102 20.29 12.57 -8.59
CA GLU A 102 20.78 13.93 -8.36
C GLU A 102 19.61 14.93 -8.38
N ILE A 103 19.80 16.05 -7.67
CA ILE A 103 18.95 17.25 -7.76
C ILE A 103 19.81 18.45 -8.14
N ASP A 104 19.21 19.43 -8.81
CA ASP A 104 19.83 20.73 -9.05
C ASP A 104 19.35 21.71 -7.97
N PHE A 105 20.24 22.06 -7.03
CA PHE A 105 19.91 22.92 -5.90
C PHE A 105 20.46 24.33 -6.12
N PRO A 106 19.74 25.40 -5.73
CA PRO A 106 20.17 26.77 -5.96
C PRO A 106 21.55 27.06 -5.37
N VAL A 107 22.35 27.87 -6.08
CA VAL A 107 23.66 28.33 -5.70
C VAL A 107 24.75 27.24 -5.65
N ILE A 108 24.47 26.10 -5.01
CA ILE A 108 25.46 25.01 -4.86
C ILE A 108 25.45 23.99 -6.00
N GLY A 109 24.47 24.10 -6.91
CA GLY A 109 24.43 23.28 -8.12
C GLY A 109 23.94 21.84 -7.88
N ARG A 110 24.54 20.90 -8.58
CA ARG A 110 24.12 19.50 -8.60
C ARG A 110 24.58 18.73 -7.37
N LEU A 111 23.63 18.02 -6.73
CA LEU A 111 23.85 17.20 -5.53
C LEU A 111 23.34 15.77 -5.75
N ALA A 112 24.17 14.78 -5.45
CA ALA A 112 23.81 13.38 -5.45
C ALA A 112 23.14 13.04 -4.09
N VAL A 113 21.82 12.87 -4.11
CA VAL A 113 21.01 12.58 -2.90
C VAL A 113 20.37 11.19 -2.95
N GLY A 114 20.36 10.53 -4.11
CA GLY A 114 19.82 9.20 -4.29
C GLY A 114 20.50 8.15 -3.41
N GLY A 115 19.71 7.32 -2.72
CA GLY A 115 20.18 6.31 -1.80
C GLY A 115 20.51 6.82 -0.38
N LEU A 116 20.53 8.14 -0.17
CA LEU A 116 20.67 8.75 1.15
C LEU A 116 19.34 8.71 1.90
N THR A 117 19.41 8.64 3.22
CA THR A 117 18.28 8.99 4.08
C THR A 117 18.08 10.51 4.09
N LYS A 118 16.94 10.98 4.58
CA LYS A 118 16.71 12.44 4.71
C LYS A 118 17.76 13.12 5.58
N ASN A 119 18.16 12.49 6.69
CA ASN A 119 19.15 13.04 7.61
C ASN A 119 20.53 13.15 6.95
N GLU A 120 20.95 12.16 6.17
CA GLU A 120 22.19 12.19 5.39
C GLU A 120 22.15 13.27 4.31
N ALA A 121 20.98 13.44 3.65
CA ALA A 121 20.80 14.50 2.66
C ALA A 121 20.81 15.90 3.29
N GLU A 122 20.19 16.09 4.46
CA GLU A 122 20.25 17.33 5.25
C GLU A 122 21.68 17.68 5.60
N GLU A 123 22.48 16.72 6.07
CA GLU A 123 23.87 16.93 6.40
C GLU A 123 24.71 17.27 5.16
N LEU A 124 24.53 16.53 4.05
CA LEU A 124 25.21 16.84 2.78
C LEU A 124 24.95 18.28 2.33
N ILE A 125 23.68 18.71 2.37
CA ILE A 125 23.31 20.08 1.97
C ILE A 125 23.89 21.10 2.94
N ARG A 126 23.84 20.85 4.25
CA ARG A 126 24.41 21.71 5.29
C ARG A 126 25.89 21.94 5.06
N GLU A 127 26.64 20.87 4.81
CA GLU A 127 28.07 20.96 4.53
C GLU A 127 28.36 21.77 3.26
N ARG A 128 27.59 21.59 2.20
CA ARG A 128 27.73 22.32 0.94
C ARG A 128 27.37 23.81 1.05
N LEU A 129 26.54 24.17 2.03
CA LEU A 129 26.11 25.55 2.28
C LEU A 129 27.12 26.35 3.15
N LYS A 130 27.99 25.68 3.90
CA LYS A 130 28.99 26.36 4.80
C LYS A 130 29.79 27.50 4.14
N PRO A 131 30.26 27.38 2.89
CA PRO A 131 31.03 28.47 2.26
C PRO A 131 30.22 29.74 1.97
N TYR A 132 28.88 29.61 1.94
CA TYR A 132 27.94 30.68 1.54
C TYR A 132 27.26 31.35 2.72
N LEU A 133 27.36 30.75 3.91
CA LEU A 133 26.66 31.22 5.12
C LEU A 133 27.65 31.46 6.24
N LYS A 134 27.43 32.53 7.01
CA LYS A 134 28.28 32.86 8.17
C LYS A 134 28.10 31.92 9.35
N GLU A 135 26.94 31.28 9.41
CA GLU A 135 26.56 30.36 10.47
C GLU A 135 26.02 29.04 9.86
N SER A 136 26.03 27.99 10.66
CA SER A 136 25.49 26.69 10.23
C SER A 136 23.96 26.75 10.06
N PRO A 137 23.41 26.47 8.87
CA PRO A 137 21.97 26.51 8.65
C PRO A 137 21.28 25.26 9.22
N ILE A 138 19.99 25.40 9.53
CA ILE A 138 19.10 24.30 9.74
C ILE A 138 18.53 23.93 8.37
N VAL A 139 18.87 22.74 7.88
CA VAL A 139 18.33 22.19 6.63
C VAL A 139 17.27 21.15 6.96
N THR A 140 16.13 21.23 6.33
CA THR A 140 15.05 20.24 6.47
C THR A 140 14.70 19.68 5.09
N VAL A 141 14.77 18.36 4.96
CA VAL A 141 14.41 17.62 3.74
C VAL A 141 13.16 16.81 3.99
N ARG A 142 12.17 16.89 3.09
CA ARG A 142 10.93 16.12 3.12
C ARG A 142 10.65 15.51 1.76
N MET A 143 10.15 14.28 1.74
CA MET A 143 9.65 13.64 0.52
C MET A 143 8.18 14.05 0.31
N ALA A 144 7.92 14.92 -0.69
CA ALA A 144 6.60 15.49 -0.92
C ALA A 144 5.62 14.50 -1.56
N ASN A 145 6.14 13.48 -2.27
CA ASN A 145 5.32 12.51 -3.01
C ASN A 145 5.40 11.09 -2.44
N TYR A 146 5.78 10.91 -1.17
CA TYR A 146 5.86 9.57 -0.58
C TYR A 146 4.48 8.91 -0.58
N LYS A 147 4.32 7.87 -1.40
CA LYS A 147 3.07 7.14 -1.56
C LYS A 147 3.30 5.65 -1.72
N ILE A 148 2.29 4.88 -1.34
CA ILE A 148 2.17 3.44 -1.59
C ILE A 148 0.85 3.17 -2.29
N SER A 149 0.71 2.00 -2.91
CA SER A 149 -0.55 1.58 -3.52
C SER A 149 -1.00 0.24 -2.95
N VAL A 150 -2.29 0.12 -2.71
CA VAL A 150 -2.90 -1.13 -2.22
C VAL A 150 -4.01 -1.54 -3.18
N LEU A 151 -3.93 -2.75 -3.70
CA LEU A 151 -4.82 -3.29 -4.73
C LEU A 151 -5.34 -4.68 -4.33
N GLY A 152 -6.38 -5.15 -5.02
CA GLY A 152 -6.96 -6.49 -4.84
C GLY A 152 -8.08 -6.53 -3.80
N GLU A 153 -8.13 -7.59 -3.00
CA GLU A 153 -9.22 -7.88 -2.06
C GLU A 153 -9.08 -7.09 -0.74
N VAL A 154 -9.17 -5.77 -0.84
CA VAL A 154 -9.27 -4.81 0.27
C VAL A 154 -10.57 -4.00 0.16
N ALA A 155 -10.98 -3.35 1.24
CA ALA A 155 -12.23 -2.59 1.25
C ALA A 155 -12.17 -1.35 0.34
N ARG A 156 -11.02 -0.68 0.26
CA ARG A 156 -10.81 0.55 -0.53
C ARG A 156 -9.45 0.51 -1.23
N PRO A 157 -9.34 -0.15 -2.40
CA PRO A 157 -8.10 -0.12 -3.17
C PRO A 157 -7.78 1.31 -3.64
N GLY A 158 -6.49 1.66 -3.65
CA GLY A 158 -6.06 3.00 -4.05
C GLY A 158 -4.59 3.26 -3.79
N SER A 159 -4.17 4.50 -4.09
CA SER A 159 -2.84 5.01 -3.72
C SER A 159 -2.97 5.95 -2.53
N PHE A 160 -2.09 5.80 -1.55
CA PHE A 160 -2.12 6.52 -0.28
C PHE A 160 -0.83 7.30 -0.09
N THR A 161 -0.96 8.60 0.18
CA THR A 161 0.19 9.47 0.50
C THR A 161 0.52 9.35 1.98
N ILE A 162 1.81 9.22 2.30
CA ILE A 162 2.34 8.99 3.64
C ILE A 162 3.09 10.24 4.11
N GLY A 163 2.54 10.93 5.10
CA GLY A 163 3.10 12.22 5.54
C GLY A 163 4.36 12.13 6.42
N ASN A 164 4.58 10.97 7.07
CA ASN A 164 5.73 10.75 7.96
C ASN A 164 6.85 9.90 7.35
N GLU A 165 6.77 9.60 6.04
CA GLU A 165 7.78 8.85 5.28
C GLU A 165 8.08 7.44 5.85
N LYS A 166 7.16 6.92 6.67
CA LYS A 166 7.24 5.61 7.29
C LYS A 166 5.87 4.97 7.35
N VAL A 167 5.74 3.78 6.77
CA VAL A 167 4.51 3.00 6.80
C VAL A 167 4.87 1.51 6.74
N ASN A 168 4.17 0.70 7.52
CA ASN A 168 4.31 -0.75 7.43
C ASN A 168 3.16 -1.39 6.65
N VAL A 169 3.29 -2.69 6.36
CA VAL A 169 2.29 -3.44 5.57
C VAL A 169 0.91 -3.42 6.23
N LEU A 170 0.83 -3.54 7.56
CA LEU A 170 -0.44 -3.55 8.29
C LEU A 170 -1.09 -2.15 8.28
N GLU A 171 -0.30 -1.09 8.46
CA GLU A 171 -0.79 0.29 8.33
C GLU A 171 -1.31 0.57 6.91
N ALA A 172 -0.60 0.09 5.88
CA ALA A 172 -1.04 0.22 4.49
C ALA A 172 -2.41 -0.46 4.25
N LEU A 173 -2.59 -1.67 4.79
CA LEU A 173 -3.87 -2.37 4.73
C LEU A 173 -4.96 -1.65 5.52
N ALA A 174 -4.65 -1.12 6.71
CA ALA A 174 -5.58 -0.32 7.51
C ALA A 174 -6.04 0.95 6.76
N MET A 175 -5.13 1.64 6.05
CA MET A 175 -5.48 2.79 5.18
C MET A 175 -6.42 2.38 4.04
N ALA A 176 -6.26 1.17 3.51
CA ALA A 176 -7.15 0.57 2.50
C ALA A 176 -8.46 0.00 3.10
N GLY A 177 -8.71 0.20 4.39
CA GLY A 177 -9.91 -0.28 5.09
C GLY A 177 -9.89 -1.78 5.38
N ASP A 178 -8.71 -2.36 5.47
CA ASP A 178 -8.39 -3.76 5.71
C ASP A 178 -8.71 -4.70 4.52
N MET A 179 -8.20 -5.92 4.62
CA MET A 179 -8.51 -6.99 3.68
C MET A 179 -9.93 -7.49 3.87
N THR A 180 -10.63 -7.76 2.76
CA THR A 180 -11.93 -8.42 2.85
C THR A 180 -11.78 -9.87 3.37
N ILE A 181 -12.89 -10.50 3.74
CA ILE A 181 -12.90 -11.93 4.11
C ILE A 181 -12.46 -12.86 2.96
N TYR A 182 -12.48 -12.36 1.74
CA TYR A 182 -12.04 -13.08 0.54
C TYR A 182 -10.56 -12.90 0.22
N GLY A 183 -9.87 -12.00 0.89
CA GLY A 183 -8.44 -11.80 0.73
C GLY A 183 -7.62 -12.95 1.34
N VAL A 184 -6.63 -13.44 0.62
CA VAL A 184 -5.74 -14.53 1.04
C VAL A 184 -4.55 -13.92 1.79
N ARG A 185 -4.53 -14.08 3.13
CA ARG A 185 -3.58 -13.41 4.02
C ARG A 185 -2.17 -13.98 3.98
N ASP A 186 -2.03 -15.27 3.66
CA ASP A 186 -0.74 -15.95 3.47
C ASP A 186 -0.17 -15.76 2.05
N ASN A 187 -0.85 -15.00 1.19
CA ASN A 187 -0.45 -14.78 -0.19
C ASN A 187 -0.64 -13.32 -0.63
N VAL A 188 -0.20 -12.39 0.19
CA VAL A 188 -0.15 -10.97 -0.18
C VAL A 188 1.13 -10.71 -0.95
N LYS A 189 1.05 -10.06 -2.12
CA LYS A 189 2.20 -9.73 -2.94
C LYS A 189 2.66 -8.30 -2.67
N LEU A 190 3.93 -8.15 -2.38
CA LEU A 190 4.63 -6.87 -2.41
C LEU A 190 5.39 -6.77 -3.72
N ILE A 191 5.09 -5.74 -4.51
CA ILE A 191 5.81 -5.40 -5.74
C ILE A 191 6.65 -4.17 -5.42
N ARG A 192 7.96 -4.30 -5.55
CA ARG A 192 8.96 -3.28 -5.20
C ARG A 192 9.91 -3.05 -6.36
N GLU A 193 10.26 -1.79 -6.60
CA GLU A 193 11.32 -1.39 -7.53
C GLU A 193 12.52 -0.87 -6.73
N ASP A 194 13.73 -1.30 -7.08
CA ASP A 194 14.96 -0.80 -6.46
C ASP A 194 15.47 0.47 -7.14
N VAL A 195 16.55 1.05 -6.60
CA VAL A 195 17.19 2.29 -7.13
C VAL A 195 17.68 2.14 -8.57
N ASN A 196 17.88 0.91 -9.06
CA ASN A 196 18.34 0.61 -10.42
C ASN A 196 17.17 0.30 -11.38
N GLY A 197 15.93 0.40 -10.91
CA GLY A 197 14.73 0.06 -11.68
C GLY A 197 14.45 -1.44 -11.79
N LYS A 198 15.16 -2.30 -11.04
CA LYS A 198 14.88 -3.73 -10.97
C LYS A 198 13.64 -3.96 -10.11
N ARG A 199 12.70 -4.72 -10.62
CA ARG A 199 11.46 -5.07 -9.92
C ARG A 199 11.55 -6.46 -9.33
N GLU A 200 11.04 -6.58 -8.10
CA GLU A 200 10.86 -7.85 -7.41
C GLU A 200 9.41 -8.00 -6.95
N ILE A 201 8.94 -9.25 -6.88
CA ILE A 201 7.64 -9.59 -6.31
C ILE A 201 7.90 -10.56 -5.16
N VAL A 202 7.55 -10.13 -3.96
CA VAL A 202 7.73 -10.90 -2.72
C VAL A 202 6.36 -11.33 -2.21
N THR A 203 6.25 -12.57 -1.75
CA THR A 203 5.04 -13.06 -1.10
C THR A 203 5.17 -12.84 0.40
N LEU A 204 4.21 -12.15 0.98
CA LEU A 204 4.10 -11.88 2.40
C LEU A 204 3.02 -12.80 2.99
N ASP A 205 3.36 -13.47 4.09
CA ASP A 205 2.40 -14.21 4.91
C ASP A 205 2.03 -13.37 6.13
N LEU A 206 0.83 -12.80 6.09
CA LEU A 206 0.31 -11.96 7.17
C LEU A 206 -0.33 -12.76 8.31
N ASN A 207 -0.55 -14.07 8.13
CA ASN A 207 -0.97 -14.95 9.21
C ASN A 207 0.17 -15.16 10.21
N ASN A 208 1.42 -15.14 9.74
CA ASN A 208 2.60 -15.38 10.56
C ASN A 208 3.09 -14.08 11.21
N ALA A 209 3.26 -14.07 12.53
CA ALA A 209 3.80 -12.94 13.27
C ALA A 209 5.23 -12.56 12.85
N GLY A 210 6.00 -13.49 12.31
CA GLY A 210 7.36 -13.24 11.78
C GLY A 210 7.42 -12.14 10.70
N ILE A 211 6.29 -11.74 10.12
CA ILE A 211 6.25 -10.60 9.19
C ILE A 211 6.78 -9.31 9.82
N VAL A 212 6.59 -9.08 11.12
CA VAL A 212 7.00 -7.84 11.79
C VAL A 212 8.52 -7.69 11.89
N THR A 213 9.26 -8.80 11.80
CA THR A 213 10.74 -8.82 11.77
C THR A 213 11.29 -8.94 10.35
N SER A 214 10.42 -9.05 9.33
CA SER A 214 10.81 -9.16 7.93
C SER A 214 11.42 -7.84 7.42
N PRO A 215 12.45 -7.89 6.54
CA PRO A 215 12.95 -6.70 5.84
C PRO A 215 11.92 -6.06 4.91
N TYR A 216 10.81 -6.75 4.65
CA TYR A 216 9.68 -6.29 3.84
C TYR A 216 8.53 -5.73 4.67
N TYR A 217 8.65 -5.68 6.00
CA TYR A 217 7.60 -5.15 6.87
C TYR A 217 7.35 -3.66 6.63
N TYR A 218 8.41 -2.85 6.52
CA TYR A 218 8.31 -1.46 6.13
C TYR A 218 8.31 -1.30 4.62
N LEU A 219 7.34 -0.54 4.15
CA LEU A 219 7.15 -0.25 2.73
C LEU A 219 8.05 0.91 2.31
N LYS A 220 8.52 0.86 1.07
CA LYS A 220 9.29 1.92 0.42
C LYS A 220 8.37 2.76 -0.49
N GLN A 221 8.88 3.91 -0.90
CA GLN A 221 8.24 4.77 -1.90
C GLN A 221 7.86 3.95 -3.16
N ASN A 222 6.63 4.16 -3.62
CA ASN A 222 6.01 3.49 -4.77
C ASN A 222 5.80 1.97 -4.64
N ASP A 223 5.98 1.37 -3.47
CA ASP A 223 5.60 -0.03 -3.25
C ASP A 223 4.12 -0.27 -3.56
N ILE A 224 3.83 -1.44 -4.12
CA ILE A 224 2.48 -1.88 -4.39
C ILE A 224 2.21 -3.15 -3.59
N ILE A 225 1.15 -3.10 -2.77
CA ILE A 225 0.59 -4.26 -2.08
C ILE A 225 -0.56 -4.79 -2.92
N TYR A 226 -0.52 -6.05 -3.30
CA TYR A 226 -1.61 -6.73 -3.98
C TYR A 226 -2.14 -7.87 -3.13
N VAL A 227 -3.40 -7.76 -2.73
CA VAL A 227 -4.10 -8.79 -1.97
C VAL A 227 -4.79 -9.75 -2.92
N THR A 228 -4.33 -11.00 -2.91
CA THR A 228 -4.85 -12.06 -3.78
C THR A 228 -6.27 -12.46 -3.35
N PRO A 229 -7.25 -12.53 -4.25
CA PRO A 229 -8.57 -13.07 -3.93
C PRO A 229 -8.52 -14.58 -3.72
N ASN A 230 -9.37 -15.11 -2.84
CA ASN A 230 -9.51 -16.54 -2.64
C ASN A 230 -10.23 -17.23 -3.81
N LYS A 231 -10.17 -18.57 -3.84
CA LYS A 231 -10.78 -19.38 -4.91
C LYS A 231 -12.31 -19.17 -5.02
N THR A 232 -12.99 -18.89 -3.92
CA THR A 232 -14.44 -18.65 -3.92
C THR A 232 -14.77 -17.36 -4.66
N LYS A 233 -14.04 -16.28 -4.37
CA LYS A 233 -14.22 -14.99 -5.06
C LYS A 233 -13.87 -15.09 -6.54
N ALA A 234 -12.74 -15.77 -6.87
CA ALA A 234 -12.33 -15.99 -8.25
C ALA A 234 -13.37 -16.79 -9.05
N LYS A 235 -13.91 -17.88 -8.46
CA LYS A 235 -14.97 -18.67 -9.10
C LYS A 235 -16.27 -17.88 -9.29
N ASN A 236 -16.62 -17.02 -8.34
CA ASN A 236 -17.82 -16.19 -8.47
C ASN A 236 -17.73 -15.19 -9.61
N SER A 237 -16.54 -14.77 -10.01
CA SER A 237 -16.33 -13.91 -11.19
C SER A 237 -16.57 -14.67 -12.51
N ASP A 238 -16.36 -16.00 -12.51
CA ASP A 238 -16.58 -16.87 -13.68
C ASP A 238 -18.02 -17.40 -13.79
N ILE A 239 -18.84 -17.26 -12.71
CA ILE A 239 -20.25 -17.63 -12.73
C ILE A 239 -21.03 -16.57 -13.52
N GLY A 240 -20.98 -16.71 -14.83
CA GLY A 240 -21.84 -15.94 -15.74
C GLY A 240 -23.32 -16.29 -15.54
N ASN A 241 -24.21 -15.45 -16.08
CA ASN A 241 -25.67 -15.64 -16.04
C ASN A 241 -26.13 -17.04 -16.51
N SER A 242 -25.33 -17.72 -17.33
CA SER A 242 -25.62 -19.07 -17.81
C SER A 242 -25.69 -20.13 -16.70
N THR A 243 -24.76 -20.09 -15.73
CA THR A 243 -24.70 -21.08 -14.64
C THR A 243 -25.89 -20.90 -13.69
N THR A 244 -26.30 -19.66 -13.41
CA THR A 244 -27.46 -19.33 -12.61
C THR A 244 -28.74 -19.78 -13.31
N LEU A 245 -28.84 -19.61 -14.63
CA LEU A 245 -29.98 -20.09 -15.44
C LEU A 245 -30.08 -21.61 -15.43
N TRP A 246 -28.96 -22.37 -15.51
CA TRP A 246 -28.96 -23.82 -15.44
C TRP A 246 -29.45 -24.34 -14.07
N VAL A 247 -28.97 -23.76 -12.97
CA VAL A 247 -29.43 -24.14 -11.62
C VAL A 247 -30.88 -23.82 -11.41
N SER A 248 -31.37 -22.66 -11.89
CA SER A 248 -32.77 -22.25 -11.81
C SER A 248 -33.65 -23.15 -12.65
N SER A 249 -33.26 -23.51 -13.87
CA SER A 249 -34.04 -24.42 -14.75
C SER A 249 -34.12 -25.82 -14.15
N LEU A 250 -33.07 -26.35 -13.55
CA LEU A 250 -33.09 -27.62 -12.86
C LEU A 250 -34.04 -27.61 -11.67
N SER A 251 -34.06 -26.53 -10.88
CA SER A 251 -34.99 -26.37 -9.74
C SER A 251 -36.47 -26.37 -10.20
N ILE A 252 -36.76 -25.71 -11.33
CA ILE A 252 -38.10 -25.69 -11.93
C ILE A 252 -38.49 -27.07 -12.39
N LEU A 253 -37.60 -27.83 -13.05
CA LEU A 253 -37.90 -29.20 -13.49
C LEU A 253 -38.20 -30.14 -12.31
N VAL A 254 -37.41 -30.04 -11.21
CA VAL A 254 -37.67 -30.84 -10.00
C VAL A 254 -38.99 -30.48 -9.36
N SER A 255 -39.36 -29.19 -9.36
CA SER A 255 -40.66 -28.74 -8.83
C SER A 255 -41.84 -29.27 -9.67
N ILE A 256 -41.74 -29.22 -11.01
CA ILE A 256 -42.76 -29.75 -11.93
C ILE A 256 -42.89 -31.25 -11.76
N ALA A 257 -41.77 -31.99 -11.68
CA ALA A 257 -41.79 -33.45 -11.46
C ALA A 257 -42.47 -33.81 -10.12
N GLY A 258 -42.20 -33.05 -9.05
CA GLY A 258 -42.83 -33.21 -7.74
C GLY A 258 -44.36 -33.00 -7.79
N LEU A 259 -44.79 -32.00 -8.57
CA LEU A 259 -46.20 -31.67 -8.74
C LEU A 259 -46.93 -32.75 -9.55
N LEU A 260 -46.31 -33.25 -10.64
CA LEU A 260 -46.86 -34.33 -11.42
C LEU A 260 -47.03 -35.64 -10.61
N VAL A 261 -46.03 -36.00 -9.79
CA VAL A 261 -46.10 -37.17 -8.90
C VAL A 261 -47.25 -37.02 -7.88
N ASN A 262 -47.55 -35.79 -7.45
CA ASN A 262 -48.64 -35.56 -6.49
C ASN A 262 -50.02 -35.56 -7.13
N ILE A 263 -50.15 -35.21 -8.42
CA ILE A 263 -51.40 -35.21 -9.17
C ILE A 263 -51.76 -36.62 -9.68
N LEU A 264 -50.76 -37.42 -10.01
CA LEU A 264 -50.91 -38.78 -10.54
C LEU A 264 -51.08 -39.84 -9.44
N LYS A 265 -51.06 -39.46 -8.19
CA LYS A 265 -51.27 -40.30 -7.02
C LYS A 265 -52.65 -40.09 -6.43
#